data_4fb10766f9b4562eed1480a383c7569d
#
_entry.id   4fb10766f9b4562eed1480a383c7569d
#
_cell.length_a   1.000
_cell.length_b   1.000
_cell.length_c   1.000
_cell.angle_alpha   90.00
_cell.angle_beta   90.00
_cell.angle_gamma   90.00
#
_symmetry.space_group_name_H-M   'P 1'
#
loop_
_entity.id
_entity.type
_entity.pdbx_description
1 polymer ?
#
loop_
_entity_poly.entity_id
_entity_poly.type
_entity_poly.pdbx_seq_one_letter_code
_entity_poly.pdbx_strand_id
1 'polypeptide(L)'
;FAYAHKLYRELDVPIGILYILAFSSLAVYGVVLGGWASNNKYAFLGGLRASAQMVSYEVALGLSLITVLMLSGNVTLTEIIWQQQQLGMWYAFPLSLAFLLFVISAFAETNRLPFDMPEAESELVTGYHTEYSAMKFSAFMISEFGHMVTASALMATLFLGGWDIPFWTGDN
;
A
#
# COMPACT_ATOMS: atom_id res chain seq x y z
N PHE A 1 11.41 8.57 26.24
CA PHE A 1 10.94 7.36 25.54
C PHE A 1 9.61 6.87 26.11
N ALA A 2 9.48 6.59 27.42
CA ALA A 2 8.25 6.07 28.04
C ALA A 2 7.00 6.98 27.84
N TYR A 3 7.18 8.29 27.78
CA TYR A 3 6.08 9.24 27.57
C TYR A 3 5.57 9.23 26.13
N ALA A 4 6.46 9.17 25.16
CA ALA A 4 6.10 9.03 23.75
C ALA A 4 5.35 7.71 23.51
N HIS A 5 5.83 6.62 24.10
CA HIS A 5 5.22 5.31 24.03
C HIS A 5 3.77 5.29 24.57
N LYS A 6 3.53 5.93 25.73
CA LYS A 6 2.19 6.03 26.30
C LYS A 6 1.25 6.85 25.41
N LEU A 7 1.76 7.96 24.84
CA LEU A 7 1.00 8.79 23.92
C LEU A 7 0.64 8.05 22.62
N TYR A 8 1.58 7.29 22.04
CA TYR A 8 1.33 6.49 20.86
C TYR A 8 0.28 5.41 21.12
N ARG A 9 0.30 4.78 22.27
CA ARG A 9 -0.67 3.75 22.67
C ARG A 9 -2.09 4.31 22.87
N GLU A 10 -2.21 5.54 23.34
CA GLU A 10 -3.50 6.23 23.50
C GLU A 10 -4.09 6.71 22.15
N LEU A 11 -3.22 6.96 21.16
CA LEU A 11 -3.59 7.39 19.80
C LEU A 11 -3.76 6.20 18.85
N ASP A 12 -3.44 4.98 19.28
CA ASP A 12 -3.46 3.80 18.42
C ASP A 12 -4.90 3.35 18.15
N VAL A 13 -5.25 3.40 16.88
CA VAL A 13 -6.60 3.03 16.44
C VAL A 13 -6.65 1.51 16.26
N PRO A 14 -7.52 0.79 17.00
CA PRO A 14 -7.55 -0.67 16.99
C PRO A 14 -7.89 -1.28 15.62
N ILE A 15 -8.34 -0.46 14.67
CA ILE A 15 -8.68 -0.86 13.29
C ILE A 15 -7.83 -0.14 12.25
N GLY A 16 -6.65 0.37 12.61
CA GLY A 16 -5.83 1.23 11.77
C GLY A 16 -5.50 0.64 10.39
N ILE A 17 -5.14 -0.64 10.35
CA ILE A 17 -4.84 -1.36 9.10
C ILE A 17 -6.05 -1.41 8.18
N LEU A 18 -7.22 -1.77 8.73
CA LEU A 18 -8.47 -1.85 7.96
C LEU A 18 -8.89 -0.48 7.43
N TYR A 19 -8.66 0.57 8.22
CA TYR A 19 -8.93 1.94 7.81
C TYR A 19 -8.05 2.36 6.63
N ILE A 20 -6.75 2.08 6.69
CA ILE A 20 -5.81 2.36 5.59
C ILE A 20 -6.24 1.62 4.32
N LEU A 21 -6.55 0.33 4.41
CA LEU A 21 -7.00 -0.46 3.26
C LEU A 21 -8.32 0.07 2.69
N ALA A 22 -9.28 0.45 3.53
CA ALA A 22 -10.55 0.99 3.07
C ALA A 22 -10.39 2.31 2.30
N PHE A 23 -9.49 3.19 2.75
CA PHE A 23 -9.18 4.43 2.03
C PHE A 23 -8.38 4.18 0.75
N SER A 24 -7.46 3.22 0.77
CA SER A 24 -6.72 2.79 -0.42
C SER A 24 -7.65 2.34 -1.53
N SER A 25 -8.64 1.51 -1.21
CA SER A 25 -9.66 1.03 -2.16
C SER A 25 -10.44 2.14 -2.87
N LEU A 26 -10.62 3.30 -2.23
CA LEU A 26 -11.33 4.42 -2.84
C LEU A 26 -10.56 5.05 -4.02
N ALA A 27 -9.25 4.87 -4.09
CA ALA A 27 -8.43 5.39 -5.19
C ALA A 27 -8.83 4.80 -6.54
N VAL A 28 -9.28 3.54 -6.57
CA VAL A 28 -9.76 2.87 -7.78
C VAL A 28 -10.90 3.66 -8.44
N TYR A 29 -11.84 4.16 -7.64
CA TYR A 29 -12.95 4.97 -8.16
C TYR A 29 -12.45 6.26 -8.79
N GLY A 30 -11.42 6.90 -8.22
CA GLY A 30 -10.81 8.10 -8.77
C GLY A 30 -10.24 7.88 -10.18
N VAL A 31 -9.56 6.77 -10.41
CA VAL A 31 -8.98 6.41 -11.70
C VAL A 31 -10.07 6.12 -12.74
N VAL A 32 -11.09 5.34 -12.39
CA VAL A 32 -12.22 5.03 -13.28
C VAL A 32 -12.98 6.28 -13.67
N LEU A 33 -13.32 7.12 -12.70
CA LEU A 33 -14.05 8.37 -12.93
C LEU A 33 -13.20 9.36 -13.74
N GLY A 34 -11.90 9.42 -13.51
CA GLY A 34 -10.96 10.22 -14.30
C GLY A 34 -10.94 9.79 -15.77
N GLY A 35 -10.78 8.49 -16.02
CA GLY A 35 -10.83 7.95 -17.38
C GLY A 35 -12.18 8.19 -18.09
N TRP A 36 -13.29 8.05 -17.37
CA TRP A 36 -14.63 8.31 -17.89
C TRP A 36 -14.86 9.80 -18.17
N ALA A 37 -14.47 10.68 -17.27
CA ALA A 37 -14.67 12.12 -17.40
C ALA A 37 -13.85 12.75 -18.54
N SER A 38 -12.78 12.11 -18.99
CA SER A 38 -11.94 12.59 -20.10
C SER A 38 -12.64 12.55 -21.46
N ASN A 39 -13.75 11.84 -21.60
CA ASN A 39 -14.52 11.65 -22.84
C ASN A 39 -13.68 11.11 -24.01
N ASN A 40 -12.61 10.41 -23.73
CA ASN A 40 -11.71 9.78 -24.68
C ASN A 40 -11.74 8.26 -24.54
N LYS A 41 -11.88 7.54 -25.66
CA LYS A 41 -11.97 6.07 -25.66
C LYS A 41 -10.72 5.41 -25.09
N TYR A 42 -9.55 5.94 -25.40
CA TYR A 42 -8.28 5.42 -24.91
C TYR A 42 -8.09 5.66 -23.42
N ALA A 43 -8.43 6.83 -22.92
CA ALA A 43 -8.38 7.16 -21.52
C ALA A 43 -9.38 6.33 -20.70
N PHE A 44 -10.57 6.09 -21.24
CA PHE A 44 -11.56 5.20 -20.59
C PHE A 44 -11.07 3.75 -20.51
N LEU A 45 -10.51 3.20 -21.60
CA LEU A 45 -9.91 1.87 -21.58
C LEU A 45 -8.71 1.77 -20.64
N GLY A 46 -7.86 2.80 -20.59
CA GLY A 46 -6.76 2.91 -19.63
C GLY A 46 -7.26 2.89 -18.19
N GLY A 47 -8.29 3.65 -17.87
CA GLY A 47 -8.93 3.65 -16.54
C GLY A 47 -9.53 2.30 -16.16
N LEU A 48 -10.15 1.57 -17.10
CA LEU A 48 -10.67 0.22 -16.84
C LEU A 48 -9.54 -0.80 -16.62
N ARG A 49 -8.47 -0.73 -17.42
CA ARG A 49 -7.29 -1.60 -17.22
C ARG A 49 -6.63 -1.34 -15.86
N ALA A 50 -6.45 -0.06 -15.51
CA ALA A 50 -5.89 0.35 -14.22
C ALA A 50 -6.74 -0.19 -13.05
N SER A 51 -8.05 0.02 -13.11
CA SER A 51 -8.96 -0.43 -12.05
C SER A 51 -8.97 -1.96 -11.91
N ALA A 52 -8.98 -2.69 -13.01
CA ALA A 52 -8.93 -4.15 -13.00
C ALA A 52 -7.63 -4.67 -12.36
N GLN A 53 -6.50 -4.03 -12.67
CA GLN A 53 -5.22 -4.36 -12.08
C GLN A 53 -5.22 -4.05 -10.57
N MET A 54 -5.57 -2.82 -10.18
CA MET A 54 -5.59 -2.40 -8.78
C MET A 54 -6.47 -3.32 -7.92
N VAL A 55 -7.71 -3.59 -8.32
CA VAL A 55 -8.63 -4.48 -7.59
C VAL A 55 -8.07 -5.90 -7.46
N SER A 56 -7.49 -6.44 -8.53
CA SER A 56 -6.92 -7.80 -8.51
C SER A 56 -5.75 -7.92 -7.54
N TYR A 57 -4.85 -6.95 -7.55
CA TYR A 57 -3.68 -6.98 -6.67
C TYR A 57 -3.98 -6.52 -5.24
N GLU A 58 -5.00 -5.69 -5.03
CA GLU A 58 -5.50 -5.34 -3.70
C GLU A 58 -5.96 -6.59 -2.92
N VAL A 59 -6.63 -7.53 -3.58
CA VAL A 59 -7.01 -8.82 -2.96
C VAL A 59 -5.77 -9.62 -2.54
N ALA A 60 -4.76 -9.73 -3.41
CA ALA A 60 -3.52 -10.42 -3.09
C ALA A 60 -2.74 -9.74 -1.95
N LEU A 61 -2.69 -8.40 -1.96
CA LEU A 61 -2.10 -7.59 -0.91
C LEU A 61 -2.83 -7.81 0.42
N GLY A 62 -4.16 -7.75 0.43
CA GLY A 62 -4.97 -8.02 1.61
C GLY A 62 -4.75 -9.42 2.17
N LEU A 63 -4.69 -10.47 1.34
CA LEU A 63 -4.39 -11.83 1.78
C LEU A 63 -3.00 -11.95 2.40
N SER A 64 -1.99 -11.27 1.85
CA SER A 64 -0.65 -11.25 2.43
C SER A 64 -0.62 -10.57 3.82
N LEU A 65 -1.41 -9.50 4.01
CA LEU A 65 -1.56 -8.83 5.30
C LEU A 65 -2.28 -9.70 6.34
N ILE A 66 -3.31 -10.46 5.92
CA ILE A 66 -4.02 -11.38 6.81
C ILE A 66 -3.05 -12.39 7.43
N THR A 67 -2.05 -12.87 6.72
CA THR A 67 -1.06 -13.80 7.30
C THR A 67 -0.28 -13.18 8.46
N VAL A 68 0.06 -11.90 8.37
CA VAL A 68 0.71 -11.15 9.47
C VAL A 68 -0.25 -11.01 10.66
N LEU A 69 -1.52 -10.66 10.39
CA LEU A 69 -2.53 -10.51 11.43
C LEU A 69 -2.84 -11.84 12.14
N MET A 70 -2.84 -12.94 11.40
CA MET A 70 -3.02 -14.28 11.98
C MET A 70 -1.85 -14.68 12.88
N LEU A 71 -0.63 -14.32 12.52
CA LEU A 71 0.56 -14.62 13.31
C LEU A 71 0.60 -13.75 14.57
N SER A 72 0.26 -12.47 14.45
CA SER A 72 0.27 -11.52 15.58
C SER A 72 -0.94 -11.67 16.51
N GLY A 73 -2.08 -12.16 16.00
CA GLY A 73 -3.34 -12.20 16.74
C GLY A 73 -3.94 -10.84 17.06
N ASN A 74 -3.35 -9.75 16.57
CA ASN A 74 -3.75 -8.37 16.80
C ASN A 74 -3.86 -7.60 15.48
N VAL A 75 -4.73 -6.58 15.46
CA VAL A 75 -4.96 -5.72 14.30
C VAL A 75 -4.29 -4.35 14.47
N THR A 76 -3.81 -4.06 15.67
CA THR A 76 -3.20 -2.80 16.06
C THR A 76 -1.74 -2.77 15.61
N LEU A 77 -1.33 -1.74 14.85
CA LEU A 77 0.03 -1.65 14.29
C LEU A 77 1.11 -1.67 15.38
N THR A 78 0.90 -0.95 16.45
CA THR A 78 1.85 -0.86 17.57
C THR A 78 2.07 -2.21 18.25
N GLU A 79 1.02 -2.99 18.48
CA GLU A 79 1.12 -4.32 19.07
C GLU A 79 1.87 -5.32 18.18
N ILE A 80 1.69 -5.21 16.86
CA ILE A 80 2.42 -6.03 15.88
C ILE A 80 3.93 -5.74 15.94
N ILE A 81 4.32 -4.46 16.02
CA ILE A 81 5.73 -4.07 16.15
C ILE A 81 6.31 -4.60 17.48
N TRP A 82 5.57 -4.44 18.59
CA TRP A 82 5.98 -4.95 19.89
C TRP A 82 6.23 -6.45 19.92
N GLN A 83 5.38 -7.20 19.24
CA GLN A 83 5.56 -8.66 19.13
C GLN A 83 6.80 -9.01 18.32
N GLN A 84 7.09 -8.29 17.24
CA GLN A 84 8.32 -8.47 16.47
C GLN A 84 9.56 -8.18 17.34
N GLN A 85 9.50 -7.13 18.16
CA GLN A 85 10.55 -6.78 19.09
C GLN A 85 10.77 -7.87 20.15
N GLN A 86 9.69 -8.42 20.72
CA GLN A 86 9.79 -9.52 21.70
C GLN A 86 10.36 -10.80 21.08
N LEU A 87 10.04 -11.08 19.83
CA LEU A 87 10.57 -12.22 19.09
C LEU A 87 12.03 -12.02 18.65
N GLY A 88 12.54 -10.79 18.63
CA GLY A 88 13.86 -10.45 18.18
C GLY A 88 14.12 -10.72 16.68
N MET A 89 13.04 -10.91 15.90
CA MET A 89 13.14 -11.13 14.46
C MET A 89 11.99 -10.48 13.70
N TRP A 90 12.28 -10.02 12.49
CA TRP A 90 11.28 -9.46 11.58
C TRP A 90 10.34 -10.54 11.02
N TYR A 91 9.09 -10.21 10.88
CA TYR A 91 8.11 -11.12 10.26
C TYR A 91 8.41 -11.43 8.77
N ALA A 92 9.24 -10.63 8.12
CA ALA A 92 9.72 -10.92 6.76
C ALA A 92 10.44 -12.27 6.65
N PHE A 93 11.10 -12.77 7.72
CA PHE A 93 11.77 -14.07 7.69
C PHE A 93 10.79 -15.24 7.78
N PRO A 94 9.96 -15.37 8.84
CA PRO A 94 9.03 -16.48 8.94
C PRO A 94 7.91 -16.43 7.89
N LEU A 95 7.53 -15.24 7.43
CA LEU A 95 6.50 -15.01 6.41
C LEU A 95 7.10 -14.56 5.07
N SER A 96 8.25 -15.12 4.68
CA SER A 96 8.98 -14.69 3.48
C SER A 96 8.14 -14.75 2.20
N LEU A 97 7.28 -15.77 2.05
CA LEU A 97 6.37 -15.87 0.92
C LEU A 97 5.32 -14.75 0.92
N ALA A 98 4.71 -14.47 2.07
CA ALA A 98 3.73 -13.40 2.20
C ALA A 98 4.37 -12.02 1.99
N PHE A 99 5.59 -11.83 2.48
CA PHE A 99 6.37 -10.63 2.23
C PHE A 99 6.65 -10.42 0.73
N LEU A 100 7.08 -11.47 0.03
CA LEU A 100 7.31 -11.42 -1.42
C LEU A 100 6.03 -11.09 -2.19
N LEU A 101 4.90 -11.75 -1.84
CA LEU A 101 3.60 -11.46 -2.44
C LEU A 101 3.14 -10.03 -2.16
N PHE A 102 3.36 -9.53 -0.94
CA PHE A 102 3.06 -8.15 -0.60
C PHE A 102 3.84 -7.17 -1.46
N VAL A 103 5.16 -7.36 -1.60
CA VAL A 103 6.03 -6.49 -2.41
C VAL A 103 5.56 -6.48 -3.87
N ILE A 104 5.35 -7.64 -4.48
CA ILE A 104 4.88 -7.74 -5.87
C ILE A 104 3.51 -7.05 -6.03
N SER A 105 2.58 -7.30 -5.12
CA SER A 105 1.24 -6.71 -5.16
C SER A 105 1.27 -5.19 -4.98
N ALA A 106 2.13 -4.67 -4.10
CA ALA A 106 2.30 -3.24 -3.88
C ALA A 106 2.85 -2.53 -5.13
N PHE A 107 3.83 -3.14 -5.84
CA PHE A 107 4.30 -2.61 -7.12
C PHE A 107 3.22 -2.61 -8.20
N ALA A 108 2.40 -3.64 -8.24
CA ALA A 108 1.33 -3.76 -9.23
C ALA A 108 0.15 -2.82 -8.92
N GLU A 109 -0.16 -2.57 -7.64
CA GLU A 109 -1.19 -1.63 -7.22
C GLU A 109 -0.80 -0.19 -7.51
N THR A 110 0.49 0.15 -7.40
CA THR A 110 1.02 1.49 -7.71
C THR A 110 1.35 1.69 -9.19
N ASN A 111 0.93 0.79 -10.07
CA ASN A 111 1.15 0.84 -11.53
C ASN A 111 2.61 1.11 -11.94
N ARG A 112 3.57 0.59 -11.17
CA ARG A 112 4.99 0.76 -11.48
C ARG A 112 5.54 -0.37 -12.33
N LEU A 113 6.58 -0.07 -13.11
CA LEU A 113 7.30 -1.08 -13.88
C LEU A 113 7.72 -2.27 -12.99
N PRO A 114 7.45 -3.51 -13.40
CA PRO A 114 7.01 -3.97 -14.73
C PRO A 114 5.50 -4.03 -14.94
N PHE A 115 4.66 -3.54 -14.02
CA PHE A 115 3.20 -3.63 -14.05
C PHE A 115 2.52 -2.37 -14.59
N ASP A 116 3.13 -1.72 -15.59
CA ASP A 116 2.68 -0.46 -16.19
C ASP A 116 1.70 -0.67 -17.37
N MET A 117 0.78 -1.61 -17.24
CA MET A 117 -0.23 -1.88 -18.28
C MET A 117 -1.25 -0.74 -18.49
N PRO A 118 -1.63 0.05 -17.47
CA PRO A 118 -2.57 1.15 -17.65
C PRO A 118 -2.06 2.33 -18.45
N GLU A 119 -0.74 2.54 -18.42
CA GLU A 119 -0.04 3.66 -19.07
C GLU A 119 0.67 3.26 -20.37
N ALA A 120 0.56 1.98 -20.79
CA ALA A 120 1.27 1.44 -21.94
C ALA A 120 1.25 2.40 -23.14
N GLU A 121 2.31 3.19 -23.29
CA GLU A 121 2.42 4.26 -24.30
C GLU A 121 2.23 3.74 -25.73
N SER A 122 2.64 2.50 -25.97
CA SER A 122 2.51 1.86 -27.28
C SER A 122 1.07 1.53 -27.68
N GLU A 123 0.15 1.41 -26.73
CA GLU A 123 -1.24 0.98 -26.97
C GLU A 123 -2.28 2.08 -26.63
N LEU A 124 -2.06 2.85 -25.58
CA LEU A 124 -3.03 3.75 -24.97
C LEU A 124 -2.58 5.23 -24.94
N VAL A 125 -1.48 5.57 -25.63
CA VAL A 125 -0.83 6.89 -25.64
C VAL A 125 -0.21 7.23 -24.30
N THR A 126 -1.00 7.57 -23.27
CA THR A 126 -0.57 7.79 -21.88
C THR A 126 -1.63 7.32 -20.88
N GLY A 127 -2.55 6.47 -21.34
CA GLY A 127 -3.55 5.86 -20.47
C GLY A 127 -4.65 6.81 -20.01
N TYR A 128 -5.10 6.66 -18.76
CA TYR A 128 -6.28 7.37 -18.21
C TYR A 128 -6.06 8.89 -18.03
N HIS A 129 -4.83 9.35 -17.97
CA HIS A 129 -4.49 10.77 -17.75
C HIS A 129 -4.13 11.55 -19.04
N THR A 130 -4.31 10.94 -20.20
CA THR A 130 -3.97 11.54 -21.51
C THR A 130 -4.55 12.94 -21.74
N GLU A 131 -5.78 13.20 -21.31
CA GLU A 131 -6.47 14.47 -21.50
C GLU A 131 -6.23 15.48 -20.35
N TYR A 132 -5.53 15.06 -19.31
CA TYR A 132 -5.29 15.91 -18.15
C TYR A 132 -3.94 16.62 -18.27
N SER A 133 -3.95 17.92 -17.98
CA SER A 133 -2.76 18.77 -18.01
C SER A 133 -2.61 19.62 -16.75
N ALA A 134 -1.45 20.17 -16.53
CA ALA A 134 -1.12 21.08 -15.43
C ALA A 134 -1.55 20.54 -14.06
N MET A 135 -2.37 21.28 -13.31
CA MET A 135 -2.76 20.95 -11.93
C MET A 135 -3.50 19.62 -11.78
N LYS A 136 -4.33 19.25 -12.76
CA LYS A 136 -5.09 17.99 -12.71
C LYS A 136 -4.17 16.78 -12.87
N PHE A 137 -3.21 16.84 -13.79
CA PHE A 137 -2.18 15.83 -13.93
C PHE A 137 -1.32 15.71 -12.67
N SER A 138 -0.90 16.83 -12.08
CA SER A 138 -0.14 16.85 -10.83
C SER A 138 -0.91 16.19 -9.69
N ALA A 139 -2.24 16.35 -9.61
CA ALA A 139 -3.05 15.70 -8.58
C ALA A 139 -3.03 14.16 -8.69
N PHE A 140 -3.07 13.61 -9.91
CA PHE A 140 -2.91 12.16 -10.12
C PHE A 140 -1.53 11.68 -9.69
N MET A 141 -0.47 12.37 -10.07
CA MET A 141 0.90 12.04 -9.69
C MET A 141 1.08 12.08 -8.15
N ILE A 142 0.59 13.11 -7.48
CA ILE A 142 0.65 13.21 -6.01
C ILE A 142 -0.10 12.05 -5.35
N SER A 143 -1.26 11.67 -5.86
CA SER A 143 -2.02 10.53 -5.36
C SER A 143 -1.25 9.23 -5.50
N GLU A 144 -0.61 9.00 -6.66
CA GLU A 144 0.19 7.81 -6.92
C GLU A 144 1.42 7.73 -6.00
N PHE A 145 2.15 8.84 -5.84
CA PHE A 145 3.25 8.90 -4.88
C PHE A 145 2.78 8.71 -3.44
N GLY A 146 1.63 9.24 -3.07
CA GLY A 146 1.00 9.00 -1.78
C GLY A 146 0.74 7.52 -1.50
N HIS A 147 0.22 6.80 -2.51
CA HIS A 147 0.02 5.35 -2.45
C HIS A 147 1.33 4.59 -2.23
N MET A 148 2.39 4.96 -2.95
CA MET A 148 3.71 4.35 -2.77
C MET A 148 4.25 4.55 -1.35
N VAL A 149 4.12 5.75 -0.81
CA VAL A 149 4.54 6.05 0.58
C VAL A 149 3.75 5.21 1.58
N THR A 150 2.43 5.11 1.39
CA THR A 150 1.58 4.30 2.27
C THR A 150 1.92 2.81 2.22
N ALA A 151 2.11 2.25 1.02
CA ALA A 151 2.50 0.85 0.84
C ALA A 151 3.89 0.57 1.46
N SER A 152 4.85 1.49 1.28
CA SER A 152 6.18 1.38 1.88
C SER A 152 6.13 1.46 3.40
N ALA A 153 5.30 2.33 3.96
CA ALA A 153 5.10 2.45 5.40
C ALA A 153 4.48 1.18 5.98
N LEU A 154 3.46 0.61 5.32
CA LEU A 154 2.86 -0.68 5.73
C LEU A 154 3.87 -1.82 5.66
N MET A 155 4.68 -1.89 4.60
CA MET A 155 5.73 -2.89 4.47
C MET A 155 6.74 -2.78 5.63
N ALA A 156 7.20 -1.59 5.93
CA ALA A 156 8.16 -1.34 7.01
C ALA A 156 7.58 -1.71 8.38
N THR A 157 6.35 -1.33 8.67
CA THR A 157 5.72 -1.57 9.97
C THR A 157 5.33 -3.02 10.20
N LEU A 158 4.80 -3.70 9.18
CA LEU A 158 4.21 -5.04 9.33
C LEU A 158 5.24 -6.16 9.15
N PHE A 159 6.22 -5.99 8.27
CA PHE A 159 7.19 -7.03 7.94
C PHE A 159 8.59 -6.76 8.48
N LEU A 160 9.01 -5.49 8.58
CA LEU A 160 10.36 -5.09 8.96
C LEU A 160 10.45 -4.47 10.37
N GLY A 161 9.40 -4.62 11.19
CA GLY A 161 9.44 -4.19 12.58
C GLY A 161 9.31 -2.69 12.82
N GLY A 162 9.02 -1.89 11.79
CA GLY A 162 8.80 -0.45 11.92
C GLY A 162 10.04 0.30 12.43
N TRP A 163 10.02 0.71 13.69
CA TRP A 163 11.14 1.42 14.35
C TRP A 163 12.11 0.48 15.08
N ASP A 164 11.86 -0.83 15.08
CA ASP A 164 12.72 -1.81 15.73
C ASP A 164 13.85 -2.26 14.79
N ILE A 165 15.09 -2.20 15.30
CA ILE A 165 16.25 -2.69 14.57
C ILE A 165 16.62 -4.05 15.18
N PRO A 166 16.46 -5.18 14.46
CA PRO A 166 16.76 -6.48 14.99
C PRO A 166 18.23 -6.56 15.37
N PHE A 167 18.53 -7.27 16.42
CA PHE A 167 19.87 -7.42 17.01
C PHE A 167 20.42 -6.21 17.74
N TRP A 168 19.71 -5.08 17.76
CA TRP A 168 20.07 -3.96 18.61
C TRP A 168 19.14 -3.96 19.84
N THR A 169 19.53 -4.65 20.87
CA THR A 169 18.97 -4.52 22.21
C THR A 169 19.47 -3.19 22.81
N GLY A 170 18.96 -2.11 22.32
CA GLY A 170 19.12 -0.80 22.92
C GLY A 170 18.22 -0.70 24.13
N ASP A 171 18.50 -1.52 25.15
CA ASP A 171 17.94 -1.37 26.48
C ASP A 171 18.47 -0.08 27.06
N ASN A 172 17.66 0.99 26.99
CA ASN A 172 17.73 2.10 27.95
C ASN A 172 16.42 2.87 27.95
#